data_ead4f84695d40fde2ca5825b6379b78e
#
_entry.id   ead4f84695d40fde2ca5825b6379b78e
#
_cell.length_a   1.000
_cell.length_b   1.000
_cell.length_c   1.000
_cell.angle_alpha   90.00
_cell.angle_beta   90.00
_cell.angle_gamma   90.00
#
_symmetry.space_group_name_H-M   'P 1'
#
loop_
_entity.id
_entity.type
_entity.pdbx_description
1 polymer ?
#
loop_
_entity_poly.entity_id
_entity_poly.type
_entity_poly.pdbx_seq_one_letter_code
_entity_poly.pdbx_strand_id
1 'polypeptide(L)'
;MRLDHWIKQFFIVPGIICAALLAKENFVPENFFANIFEGFIATCLIASANYVINEYLDAEFDKHHPTKKFRAAVKETMSGKIIFLLWLALTILGLSIAALVNKYFFAMTAWLWLMGIFYNVKPIRTKDIAYLDVLTESVNNMIRLLMGWFIIIKALTPPRAVSYSAIGCSAHF
;
A
#
# COMPACT_ATOMS: atom_id res chain seq x y z
N MET A 1 -0.19 -16.28 -2.26
CA MET A 1 -0.44 -14.85 -2.54
C MET A 1 -1.91 -14.71 -2.92
N ARG A 2 -2.70 -13.89 -2.23
CA ARG A 2 -4.13 -13.71 -2.54
C ARG A 2 -4.29 -12.51 -3.46
N LEU A 3 -4.69 -12.75 -4.69
CA LEU A 3 -4.91 -11.70 -5.71
C LEU A 3 -6.01 -10.71 -5.33
N ASP A 4 -6.95 -11.13 -4.47
CA ASP A 4 -8.05 -10.30 -3.95
C ASP A 4 -7.57 -8.98 -3.33
N HIS A 5 -6.34 -8.97 -2.79
CA HIS A 5 -5.79 -7.77 -2.14
C HIS A 5 -5.15 -6.79 -3.12
N TRP A 6 -4.89 -7.22 -4.35
CA TRP A 6 -4.41 -6.33 -5.40
C TRP A 6 -5.50 -5.37 -5.87
N ILE A 7 -6.77 -5.74 -5.72
CA ILE A 7 -7.91 -4.88 -6.05
C ILE A 7 -7.84 -3.56 -5.27
N LYS A 8 -7.43 -3.59 -4.00
CA LYS A 8 -7.24 -2.36 -3.21
C LYS A 8 -6.17 -1.42 -3.77
N GLN A 9 -5.23 -1.92 -4.57
CA GLN A 9 -4.20 -1.08 -5.19
C GLN A 9 -4.76 -0.24 -6.35
N PHE A 10 -5.94 -0.57 -6.86
CA PHE A 10 -6.64 0.26 -7.85
C PHE A 10 -7.02 1.65 -7.33
N PHE A 11 -6.98 1.90 -6.02
CA PHE A 11 -7.09 3.25 -5.45
C PHE A 11 -5.98 4.22 -5.91
N ILE A 12 -4.91 3.72 -6.54
CA ILE A 12 -3.92 4.53 -7.24
C ILE A 12 -4.52 5.17 -8.50
N VAL A 13 -5.42 4.47 -9.19
CA VAL A 13 -5.97 4.89 -10.49
C VAL A 13 -6.69 6.24 -10.42
N PRO A 14 -7.59 6.51 -9.46
CA PRO A 14 -8.16 7.85 -9.29
C PRO A 14 -7.12 8.95 -9.14
N GLY A 15 -6.03 8.68 -8.39
CA GLY A 15 -4.91 9.62 -8.24
C GLY A 15 -4.20 9.92 -9.56
N ILE A 16 -3.98 8.89 -10.39
CA ILE A 16 -3.41 9.03 -11.75
C ILE A 16 -4.34 9.85 -12.63
N ILE A 17 -5.64 9.55 -12.63
CA ILE A 17 -6.63 10.28 -13.44
C ILE A 17 -6.69 11.75 -13.02
N CYS A 18 -6.77 12.04 -11.72
CA CYS A 18 -6.77 13.41 -11.21
C CYS A 18 -5.49 14.15 -11.61
N ALA A 19 -4.33 13.51 -11.50
CA ALA A 19 -3.07 14.08 -11.91
C ALA A 19 -3.04 14.37 -13.41
N ALA A 20 -3.50 13.44 -14.25
CA ALA A 20 -3.54 13.59 -15.70
C ALA A 20 -4.49 14.72 -16.14
N LEU A 21 -5.66 14.86 -15.49
CA LEU A 21 -6.64 15.90 -15.81
C LEU A 21 -6.20 17.29 -15.34
N LEU A 22 -5.47 17.38 -14.25
CA LEU A 22 -5.04 18.65 -13.64
C LEU A 22 -3.62 19.06 -14.05
N ALA A 23 -2.85 18.14 -14.62
CA ALA A 23 -1.58 18.46 -15.24
C ALA A 23 -1.83 19.31 -16.50
N LYS A 24 -1.26 20.53 -16.54
CA LYS A 24 -1.19 21.30 -17.77
C LYS A 24 -0.37 20.50 -18.79
N GLU A 25 -0.68 20.63 -20.08
CA GLU A 25 -0.13 19.84 -21.21
C GLU A 25 1.40 19.62 -21.23
N ASN A 26 2.17 20.44 -20.50
CA ASN A 26 3.62 20.36 -20.41
C ASN A 26 4.16 19.48 -19.26
N PHE A 27 3.31 18.79 -18.50
CA PHE A 27 3.70 18.04 -17.29
C PHE A 27 3.66 16.52 -17.43
N VAL A 28 3.31 15.99 -18.60
CA VAL A 28 3.33 14.54 -18.83
C VAL A 28 4.79 14.08 -18.93
N PRO A 29 5.30 13.23 -18.03
CA PRO A 29 6.68 12.76 -18.12
C PRO A 29 6.91 12.00 -19.42
N GLU A 30 8.09 12.11 -20.01
CA GLU A 30 8.47 11.35 -21.22
C GLU A 30 8.26 9.85 -21.07
N ASN A 31 8.40 9.31 -19.83
CA ASN A 31 8.23 7.90 -19.51
C ASN A 31 6.90 7.60 -18.77
N PHE A 32 5.82 8.26 -19.16
CA PHE A 32 4.52 8.17 -18.50
C PHE A 32 4.05 6.72 -18.22
N PHE A 33 4.02 5.88 -19.25
CA PHE A 33 3.58 4.49 -19.11
C PHE A 33 4.54 3.64 -18.28
N ALA A 34 5.85 3.87 -18.40
CA ALA A 34 6.84 3.18 -17.60
C ALA A 34 6.69 3.54 -16.11
N ASN A 35 6.51 4.83 -15.78
CA ASN A 35 6.30 5.28 -14.41
C ASN A 35 5.03 4.70 -13.79
N ILE A 36 3.94 4.58 -14.56
CA ILE A 36 2.69 3.95 -14.09
C ILE A 36 2.93 2.46 -13.80
N PHE A 37 3.58 1.76 -14.72
CA PHE A 37 3.85 0.34 -14.58
C PHE A 37 4.78 0.06 -13.37
N GLU A 38 5.89 0.78 -13.26
CA GLU A 38 6.83 0.70 -12.15
C GLU A 38 6.15 1.06 -10.82
N GLY A 39 5.37 2.14 -10.79
CA GLY A 39 4.63 2.57 -9.61
C GLY A 39 3.61 1.54 -9.16
N PHE A 40 2.88 0.92 -10.09
CA PHE A 40 1.93 -0.13 -9.76
C PHE A 40 2.63 -1.38 -9.20
N ILE A 41 3.73 -1.83 -9.83
CA ILE A 41 4.52 -2.96 -9.34
C ILE A 41 5.08 -2.67 -7.95
N ALA A 42 5.71 -1.51 -7.75
CA ALA A 42 6.25 -1.11 -6.45
C ALA A 42 5.18 -1.17 -5.35
N THR A 43 3.99 -0.65 -5.63
CA THR A 43 2.88 -0.67 -4.67
C THR A 43 2.39 -2.08 -4.38
N CYS A 44 2.29 -2.94 -5.40
CA CYS A 44 1.90 -4.34 -5.23
C CYS A 44 2.93 -5.11 -4.39
N LEU A 45 4.23 -4.85 -4.57
CA LEU A 45 5.29 -5.48 -3.78
C LEU A 45 5.21 -5.06 -2.31
N ILE A 46 5.05 -3.76 -2.02
CA ILE A 46 4.91 -3.25 -0.66
C ILE A 46 3.62 -3.76 0.01
N ALA A 47 2.52 -3.77 -0.71
CA ALA A 47 1.28 -4.36 -0.21
C ALA A 47 1.44 -5.86 0.10
N SER A 48 2.16 -6.59 -0.75
CA SER A 48 2.46 -8.00 -0.53
C SER A 48 3.37 -8.21 0.69
N ALA A 49 4.38 -7.34 0.88
CA ALA A 49 5.22 -7.36 2.07
C ALA A 49 4.40 -7.17 3.36
N ASN A 50 3.56 -6.13 3.41
CA ASN A 50 2.66 -5.87 4.54
C ASN A 50 1.69 -7.04 4.78
N TYR A 51 1.30 -7.74 3.72
CA TYR A 51 0.41 -8.88 3.81
C TYR A 51 1.09 -10.13 4.36
N VAL A 52 2.33 -10.39 3.94
CA VAL A 52 3.13 -11.52 4.42
C VAL A 52 3.31 -11.44 5.93
N ILE A 53 3.66 -10.26 6.44
CA ILE A 53 3.82 -10.08 7.90
C ILE A 53 2.50 -10.15 8.64
N ASN A 54 1.42 -9.61 8.07
CA ASN A 54 0.07 -9.71 8.65
C ASN A 54 -0.37 -11.16 8.78
N GLU A 55 -0.27 -11.96 7.73
CA GLU A 55 -0.70 -13.35 7.71
C GLU A 55 0.10 -14.19 8.69
N TYR A 56 1.41 -13.92 8.82
CA TYR A 56 2.27 -14.61 9.79
C TYR A 56 1.90 -14.27 11.23
N LEU A 57 1.73 -12.99 11.55
CA LEU A 57 1.41 -12.54 12.91
C LEU A 57 -0.02 -12.93 13.35
N ASP A 58 -0.92 -13.14 12.40
CA ASP A 58 -2.29 -13.57 12.67
C ASP A 58 -2.46 -15.10 12.70
N ALA A 59 -1.47 -15.86 12.23
CA ALA A 59 -1.59 -17.31 12.07
C ALA A 59 -2.02 -18.03 13.35
N GLU A 60 -1.58 -17.56 14.50
CA GLU A 60 -1.91 -18.16 15.80
C GLU A 60 -3.38 -17.92 16.18
N PHE A 61 -3.90 -16.72 15.91
CA PHE A 61 -5.30 -16.37 16.14
C PHE A 61 -6.22 -17.04 15.11
N ASP A 62 -5.76 -17.11 13.86
CA ASP A 62 -6.52 -17.68 12.74
C ASP A 62 -6.75 -19.20 12.87
N LYS A 63 -5.96 -19.92 13.67
CA LYS A 63 -6.16 -21.35 13.97
C LYS A 63 -7.53 -21.64 14.56
N HIS A 64 -8.05 -20.72 15.37
CA HIS A 64 -9.32 -20.87 16.06
C HIS A 64 -10.51 -20.29 15.29
N HIS A 65 -10.26 -19.67 14.11
CA HIS A 65 -11.31 -19.03 13.32
C HIS A 65 -11.95 -20.01 12.34
N PRO A 66 -13.30 -20.08 12.22
CA PRO A 66 -13.99 -21.10 11.40
C PRO A 66 -13.58 -21.11 9.92
N THR A 67 -13.30 -19.95 9.33
CA THR A 67 -12.93 -19.80 7.90
C THR A 67 -11.44 -19.53 7.68
N LYS A 68 -10.78 -18.80 8.59
CA LYS A 68 -9.38 -18.38 8.43
C LYS A 68 -8.37 -19.50 8.72
N LYS A 69 -8.78 -20.57 9.42
CA LYS A 69 -7.94 -21.75 9.68
C LYS A 69 -7.41 -22.44 8.42
N PHE A 70 -7.98 -22.13 7.26
CA PHE A 70 -7.55 -22.69 5.97
C PHE A 70 -6.47 -21.84 5.26
N ARG A 71 -6.02 -20.72 5.86
CA ARG A 71 -4.93 -19.91 5.31
C ARG A 71 -3.62 -20.68 5.28
N ALA A 72 -2.76 -20.40 4.29
CA ALA A 72 -1.49 -21.09 4.09
C ALA A 72 -0.58 -21.01 5.33
N ALA A 73 -0.47 -19.85 5.96
CA ALA A 73 0.34 -19.63 7.15
C ALA A 73 -0.13 -20.44 8.38
N VAL A 74 -1.41 -20.87 8.40
CA VAL A 74 -1.96 -21.71 9.47
C VAL A 74 -1.72 -23.20 9.18
N LYS A 75 -1.79 -23.60 7.90
CA LYS A 75 -1.62 -25.00 7.47
C LYS A 75 -0.18 -25.46 7.46
N GLU A 76 0.73 -24.56 7.09
CA GLU A 76 2.15 -24.85 6.99
C GLU A 76 2.88 -24.16 8.15
N THR A 77 3.65 -24.93 8.91
CA THR A 77 4.57 -24.39 9.93
C THR A 77 5.76 -23.73 9.23
N MET A 78 5.51 -22.58 8.60
CA MET A 78 6.58 -21.84 7.91
C MET A 78 7.56 -21.28 8.94
N SER A 79 8.85 -21.48 8.71
CA SER A 79 9.89 -20.89 9.56
C SER A 79 9.81 -19.35 9.54
N GLY A 80 9.77 -18.73 10.72
CA GLY A 80 9.75 -17.27 10.83
C GLY A 80 10.92 -16.59 10.10
N LYS A 81 12.08 -17.28 9.97
CA LYS A 81 13.23 -16.79 9.19
C LYS A 81 12.90 -16.64 7.70
N ILE A 82 12.20 -17.61 7.12
CA ILE A 82 11.80 -17.57 5.70
C ILE A 82 10.81 -16.44 5.46
N ILE A 83 9.82 -16.28 6.35
CA ILE A 83 8.84 -15.19 6.29
C ILE A 83 9.53 -13.83 6.38
N PHE A 84 10.46 -13.67 7.33
CA PHE A 84 11.21 -12.43 7.48
C PHE A 84 12.06 -12.11 6.25
N LEU A 85 12.75 -13.10 5.67
CA LEU A 85 13.54 -12.92 4.44
C LEU A 85 12.64 -12.54 3.26
N LEU A 86 11.49 -13.18 3.11
CA LEU A 86 10.52 -12.85 2.06
C LEU A 86 9.99 -11.42 2.22
N TRP A 87 9.59 -11.04 3.44
CA TRP A 87 9.15 -9.69 3.75
C TRP A 87 10.22 -8.65 3.43
N LEU A 88 11.47 -8.91 3.83
CA LEU A 88 12.60 -8.03 3.58
C LEU A 88 12.88 -7.90 2.07
N ALA A 89 12.89 -9.00 1.34
CA ALA A 89 13.11 -9.02 -0.11
C ALA A 89 12.03 -8.22 -0.85
N LEU A 90 10.75 -8.42 -0.54
CA LEU A 90 9.64 -7.67 -1.13
C LEU A 90 9.72 -6.18 -0.80
N THR A 91 10.12 -5.83 0.43
CA THR A 91 10.30 -4.44 0.86
C THR A 91 11.44 -3.77 0.08
N ILE A 92 12.61 -4.40 0.01
CA ILE A 92 13.76 -3.84 -0.70
C ILE A 92 13.43 -3.67 -2.18
N LEU A 93 12.87 -4.68 -2.84
CA LEU A 93 12.48 -4.60 -4.25
C LEU A 93 11.44 -3.50 -4.48
N GLY A 94 10.39 -3.45 -3.66
CA GLY A 94 9.34 -2.44 -3.80
C GLY A 94 9.86 -1.01 -3.61
N LEU A 95 10.68 -0.77 -2.59
CA LEU A 95 11.27 0.55 -2.35
C LEU A 95 12.31 0.93 -3.42
N SER A 96 13.10 -0.03 -3.92
CA SER A 96 14.05 0.22 -4.99
C SER A 96 13.35 0.66 -6.27
N ILE A 97 12.27 -0.02 -6.68
CA ILE A 97 11.47 0.36 -7.84
C ILE A 97 10.80 1.72 -7.60
N ALA A 98 10.26 1.97 -6.40
CA ALA A 98 9.66 3.25 -6.07
C ALA A 98 10.65 4.42 -6.20
N ALA A 99 11.92 4.21 -5.85
CA ALA A 99 12.98 5.21 -5.99
C ALA A 99 13.28 5.56 -7.46
N LEU A 100 13.08 4.63 -8.39
CA LEU A 100 13.24 4.87 -9.83
C LEU A 100 12.17 5.82 -10.37
N VAL A 101 10.95 5.74 -9.85
CA VAL A 101 9.83 6.60 -10.27
C VAL A 101 10.11 8.06 -9.90
N ASN A 102 10.22 8.38 -8.63
CA ASN A 102 10.69 9.66 -8.09
C ASN A 102 10.70 9.68 -6.55
N LYS A 103 11.34 10.72 -5.97
CA LYS A 103 11.50 10.87 -4.51
C LYS A 103 10.19 11.00 -3.72
N TYR A 104 9.16 11.61 -4.29
CA TYR A 104 7.86 11.79 -3.61
C TYR A 104 7.05 10.51 -3.61
N PHE A 105 7.05 9.80 -4.72
CA PHE A 105 6.46 8.48 -4.81
C PHE A 105 7.16 7.50 -3.85
N PHE A 106 8.49 7.53 -3.79
CA PHE A 106 9.27 6.74 -2.83
C PHE A 106 8.86 7.04 -1.39
N ALA A 107 8.76 8.33 -1.01
CA ALA A 107 8.37 8.74 0.34
C ALA A 107 6.96 8.22 0.70
N MET A 108 6.00 8.31 -0.22
CA MET A 108 4.63 7.79 0.00
C MET A 108 4.62 6.26 0.08
N THR A 109 5.42 5.58 -0.73
CA THR A 109 5.56 4.12 -0.70
C THR A 109 6.18 3.65 0.62
N ALA A 110 7.22 4.35 1.10
CA ALA A 110 7.83 4.09 2.41
C ALA A 110 6.82 4.35 3.54
N TRP A 111 5.99 5.39 3.43
CA TRP A 111 4.94 5.68 4.39
C TRP A 111 3.87 4.56 4.41
N LEU A 112 3.44 4.08 3.26
CA LEU A 112 2.51 2.95 3.16
C LEU A 112 3.08 1.67 3.80
N TRP A 113 4.37 1.42 3.61
CA TRP A 113 5.07 0.32 4.26
C TRP A 113 5.08 0.46 5.79
N LEU A 114 5.40 1.66 6.29
CA LEU A 114 5.41 1.99 7.73
C LEU A 114 4.02 1.83 8.36
N MET A 115 2.97 2.31 7.68
CA MET A 115 1.59 2.13 8.12
C MET A 115 1.21 0.64 8.22
N GLY A 116 1.72 -0.20 7.33
CA GLY A 116 1.56 -1.65 7.43
C GLY A 116 2.21 -2.25 8.68
N ILE A 117 3.37 -1.73 9.09
CA ILE A 117 4.01 -2.15 10.34
C ILE A 117 3.17 -1.72 11.55
N PHE A 118 2.74 -0.45 11.61
CA PHE A 118 1.90 0.06 12.70
C PHE A 118 0.57 -0.69 12.80
N TYR A 119 0.02 -1.11 11.67
CA TYR A 119 -1.21 -1.89 11.62
C TYR A 119 -1.06 -3.29 12.22
N ASN A 120 0.09 -3.95 12.00
CA ASN A 120 0.27 -5.37 12.27
C ASN A 120 1.10 -5.69 13.51
N VAL A 121 2.10 -4.84 13.85
CA VAL A 121 3.13 -5.17 14.83
C VAL A 121 2.84 -4.54 16.19
N LYS A 122 2.96 -5.35 17.27
CA LYS A 122 2.90 -4.86 18.66
C LYS A 122 4.11 -3.94 18.95
N PRO A 123 4.01 -2.92 19.82
CA PRO A 123 2.88 -2.66 20.74
C PRO A 123 1.70 -1.88 20.12
N ILE A 124 1.87 -1.25 18.96
CA ILE A 124 0.86 -0.33 18.38
C ILE A 124 -0.34 -1.11 17.84
N ARG A 125 -0.12 -2.07 16.94
CA ARG A 125 -1.10 -2.99 16.33
C ARG A 125 -2.52 -2.38 16.24
N THR A 126 -2.66 -1.34 15.42
CA THR A 126 -3.88 -0.53 15.33
C THR A 126 -5.13 -1.30 14.95
N LYS A 127 -4.99 -2.46 14.27
CA LYS A 127 -6.10 -3.33 13.89
C LYS A 127 -6.86 -3.94 15.08
N ASP A 128 -6.26 -3.99 16.27
CA ASP A 128 -6.91 -4.53 17.47
C ASP A 128 -7.72 -3.46 18.22
N ILE A 129 -7.65 -2.19 17.79
CA ILE A 129 -8.32 -1.06 18.43
C ILE A 129 -9.42 -0.56 17.50
N ALA A 130 -10.69 -0.70 17.93
CA ALA A 130 -11.83 -0.15 17.22
C ALA A 130 -11.61 1.36 16.91
N TYR A 131 -12.09 1.86 15.79
CA TYR A 131 -11.85 3.20 15.24
C TYR A 131 -10.43 3.42 14.69
N LEU A 132 -9.35 2.96 15.33
CA LEU A 132 -7.99 3.07 14.79
C LEU A 132 -7.79 2.15 13.57
N ASP A 133 -8.44 1.00 13.54
CA ASP A 133 -8.49 0.12 12.38
C ASP A 133 -9.04 0.87 11.16
N VAL A 134 -10.24 1.44 11.29
CA VAL A 134 -10.91 2.19 10.22
C VAL A 134 -10.10 3.43 9.81
N LEU A 135 -9.57 4.17 10.79
CA LEU A 135 -8.76 5.35 10.53
C LEU A 135 -7.48 4.99 9.76
N THR A 136 -6.79 3.92 10.16
CA THR A 136 -5.56 3.47 9.51
C THR A 136 -5.83 3.04 8.06
N GLU A 137 -6.92 2.32 7.81
CA GLU A 137 -7.30 1.92 6.46
C GLU A 137 -7.68 3.15 5.60
N SER A 138 -8.37 4.13 6.18
CA SER A 138 -8.69 5.40 5.51
C SER A 138 -7.43 6.17 5.10
N VAL A 139 -6.46 6.27 6.01
CA VAL A 139 -5.15 6.90 5.73
C VAL A 139 -4.41 6.13 4.63
N ASN A 140 -4.44 4.79 4.65
CA ASN A 140 -3.82 3.96 3.63
C ASN A 140 -4.43 4.20 2.24
N ASN A 141 -5.75 4.41 2.14
CA ASN A 141 -6.42 4.73 0.87
C ASN A 141 -6.03 6.12 0.38
N MET A 142 -5.91 7.11 1.28
CA MET A 142 -5.41 8.43 0.94
C MET A 142 -3.96 8.38 0.42
N ILE A 143 -3.08 7.60 1.07
CA ILE A 143 -1.71 7.42 0.62
C ILE A 143 -1.67 6.84 -0.79
N ARG A 144 -2.48 5.82 -1.11
CA ARG A 144 -2.55 5.24 -2.46
C ARG A 144 -2.99 6.26 -3.51
N LEU A 145 -3.95 7.10 -3.19
CA LEU A 145 -4.40 8.16 -4.08
C LEU A 145 -3.28 9.18 -4.34
N LEU A 146 -2.56 9.61 -3.29
CA LEU A 146 -1.40 10.50 -3.42
C LEU A 146 -0.24 9.83 -4.18
N MET A 147 -0.03 8.53 -4.01
CA MET A 147 0.93 7.77 -4.82
C MET A 147 0.58 7.86 -6.30
N GLY A 148 -0.70 7.67 -6.68
CA GLY A 148 -1.15 7.87 -8.05
C GLY A 148 -0.86 9.28 -8.58
N TRP A 149 -1.06 10.31 -7.77
CA TRP A 149 -0.71 11.67 -8.11
C TRP A 149 0.80 11.84 -8.38
N PHE A 150 1.64 11.33 -7.48
CA PHE A 150 3.09 11.50 -7.57
C PHE A 150 3.76 10.62 -8.64
N ILE A 151 3.09 9.63 -9.20
CA ILE A 151 3.56 8.92 -10.40
C ILE A 151 3.71 9.90 -11.57
N ILE A 152 2.79 10.86 -11.69
CA ILE A 152 2.75 11.80 -12.82
C ILE A 152 3.41 13.13 -12.45
N ILE A 153 3.02 13.70 -11.31
CA ILE A 153 3.41 15.06 -10.92
C ILE A 153 4.52 15.00 -9.87
N LYS A 154 5.69 15.46 -10.25
CA LYS A 154 6.88 15.56 -9.37
C LYS A 154 6.89 16.88 -8.56
N ALA A 155 5.73 17.25 -8.00
CA ALA A 155 5.58 18.50 -7.23
C ALA A 155 4.93 18.21 -5.86
N LEU A 156 5.34 19.00 -4.84
CA LEU A 156 4.95 18.81 -3.42
C LEU A 156 3.50 19.19 -3.12
N THR A 157 2.83 19.92 -3.99
CA THR A 157 1.48 20.44 -3.73
C THR A 157 0.44 19.76 -4.62
N PRO A 158 -0.17 18.64 -4.16
CA PRO A 158 -1.39 18.16 -4.80
C PRO A 158 -2.49 19.25 -4.64
N PRO A 159 -3.34 19.45 -5.66
CA PRO A 159 -4.47 20.35 -5.52
C PRO A 159 -5.29 20.00 -4.28
N ARG A 160 -5.78 20.99 -3.58
CA ARG A 160 -6.61 20.79 -2.38
C ARG A 160 -7.79 19.86 -2.60
N ALA A 161 -8.37 19.88 -3.81
CA ALA A 161 -9.44 18.98 -4.23
C ALA A 161 -9.09 17.48 -4.11
N VAL A 162 -7.85 17.09 -4.42
CA VAL A 162 -7.40 15.68 -4.32
C VAL A 162 -7.33 15.23 -2.87
N SER A 163 -6.89 16.12 -1.97
CA SER A 163 -6.83 15.81 -0.53
C SER A 163 -8.21 15.62 0.08
N TYR A 164 -9.19 16.42 -0.32
CA TYR A 164 -10.58 16.34 0.20
C TYR A 164 -11.33 15.11 -0.35
N SER A 165 -11.16 14.76 -1.63
CA SER A 165 -11.81 13.57 -2.20
C SER A 165 -11.32 12.27 -1.58
N ALA A 166 -10.05 12.21 -1.18
CA ALA A 166 -9.48 11.05 -0.50
C ALA A 166 -10.12 10.81 0.88
N ILE A 167 -10.38 11.89 1.64
CA ILE A 167 -11.04 11.80 2.95
C ILE A 167 -12.50 11.36 2.79
N GLY A 168 -13.21 11.89 1.79
CA GLY A 168 -14.61 11.54 1.52
C GLY A 168 -14.81 10.08 1.08
N CYS A 169 -13.96 9.53 0.22
CA CYS A 169 -14.04 8.13 -0.20
C CYS A 169 -13.70 7.12 0.91
N SER A 170 -12.94 7.54 1.91
CA SER A 170 -12.55 6.65 3.03
C SER A 170 -13.64 6.49 4.09
N ALA A 171 -14.63 7.39 4.13
CA ALA A 171 -15.69 7.39 5.15
C ALA A 171 -16.91 6.51 4.80
N HIS A 172 -16.93 5.90 3.60
CA HIS A 172 -18.08 5.12 3.10
C HIS A 172 -17.82 3.62 2.92
N PHE A 173 -16.74 3.07 3.51
CA PHE A 173 -16.48 1.62 3.49
C PHE A 173 -16.35 1.03 4.89
#